data_490dcf573033bba61d1ece53a9d53cb8
#
_entry.id   490dcf573033bba61d1ece53a9d53cb8
#
_cell.length_a   1.000
_cell.length_b   1.000
_cell.length_c   1.000
_cell.angle_alpha   90.00
_cell.angle_beta   90.00
_cell.angle_gamma   90.00
#
_symmetry.space_group_name_H-M   'P 1'
#
loop_
_entity.id
_entity.type
_entity.pdbx_description
1 polymer ?
#
loop_
_entity_poly.entity_id
_entity_poly.type
_entity_poly.pdbx_seq_one_letter_code
_entity_poly.pdbx_strand_id
1 'polypeptide(L)'
;MAKKIKSAKAKGARFERELARLFKEYGFEDSRRTAQYCGNTGDASDVVGLPGIHVEAKHQETMRLYEWIEQAKNDAKAGGQNDLPAVFHKKNRAEILVTMPFSDFMTLYCQGVKEHD
;
A
#
# COMPACT_ATOMS: atom_id res chain seq x y z
N MET A 1 24.85 -3.57 -16.51
CA MET A 1 24.30 -4.90 -16.30
C MET A 1 22.79 -4.88 -16.36
N ALA A 2 22.23 -5.74 -17.21
CA ALA A 2 20.79 -5.81 -17.40
C ALA A 2 20.02 -6.12 -16.12
N LYS A 3 20.67 -6.76 -15.15
CA LYS A 3 20.05 -7.12 -13.87
C LYS A 3 19.57 -5.93 -13.06
N LYS A 4 20.22 -4.77 -13.21
CA LYS A 4 19.83 -3.58 -12.41
C LYS A 4 18.51 -2.98 -12.86
N ILE A 5 18.21 -3.05 -14.16
CA ILE A 5 16.97 -2.51 -14.71
C ILE A 5 15.78 -3.39 -14.32
N LYS A 6 15.95 -4.71 -14.40
CA LYS A 6 14.93 -5.66 -13.95
C LYS A 6 14.68 -5.57 -12.45
N SER A 7 15.72 -5.18 -11.72
CA SER A 7 15.73 -5.15 -10.27
C SER A 7 14.70 -4.18 -9.67
N ALA A 8 14.46 -3.01 -10.29
CA ALA A 8 13.50 -2.04 -9.77
C ALA A 8 12.06 -2.56 -9.79
N LYS A 9 11.66 -3.15 -10.91
CA LYS A 9 10.33 -3.74 -11.05
C LYS A 9 10.16 -4.99 -10.18
N ALA A 10 11.19 -5.84 -10.16
CA ALA A 10 11.19 -7.04 -9.33
C ALA A 10 11.16 -6.70 -7.85
N LYS A 11 11.86 -5.64 -7.47
CA LYS A 11 11.91 -5.12 -6.11
C LYS A 11 10.54 -4.65 -5.65
N GLY A 12 9.83 -3.92 -6.50
CA GLY A 12 8.47 -3.48 -6.20
C GLY A 12 7.53 -4.65 -6.02
N ALA A 13 7.57 -5.62 -6.94
CA ALA A 13 6.74 -6.81 -6.86
C ALA A 13 7.03 -7.63 -5.60
N ARG A 14 8.30 -7.73 -5.25
CA ARG A 14 8.71 -8.47 -4.04
C ARG A 14 8.19 -7.79 -2.80
N PHE A 15 8.22 -6.47 -2.75
CA PHE A 15 7.71 -5.71 -1.62
C PHE A 15 6.19 -5.88 -1.49
N GLU A 16 5.46 -5.84 -2.63
CA GLU A 16 4.02 -6.07 -2.62
C GLU A 16 3.68 -7.47 -2.08
N ARG A 17 4.44 -8.48 -2.49
CA ARG A 17 4.25 -9.84 -1.96
C ARG A 17 4.57 -9.92 -0.47
N GLU A 18 5.59 -9.22 -0.04
CA GLU A 18 5.95 -9.15 1.38
C GLU A 18 4.82 -8.54 2.20
N LEU A 19 4.26 -7.43 1.73
CA LEU A 19 3.13 -6.78 2.41
C LEU A 19 1.93 -7.72 2.51
N ALA A 20 1.59 -8.40 1.40
CA ALA A 20 0.47 -9.34 1.39
C ALA A 20 0.69 -10.46 2.42
N ARG A 21 1.92 -10.98 2.50
CA ARG A 21 2.26 -12.01 3.48
C ARG A 21 2.13 -11.49 4.91
N LEU A 22 2.62 -10.28 5.15
CA LEU A 22 2.55 -9.66 6.48
C LEU A 22 1.10 -9.41 6.90
N PHE A 23 0.27 -8.92 5.97
CA PHE A 23 -1.15 -8.70 6.28
C PHE A 23 -1.83 -10.00 6.67
N LYS A 24 -1.46 -11.11 6.02
CA LYS A 24 -1.99 -12.43 6.39
C LYS A 24 -1.58 -12.82 7.81
N GLU A 25 -0.36 -12.48 8.21
CA GLU A 25 0.11 -12.77 9.56
C GLU A 25 -0.71 -12.02 10.61
N TYR A 26 -1.27 -10.85 10.24
CA TYR A 26 -2.15 -10.09 11.12
C TYR A 26 -3.61 -10.51 11.01
N GLY A 27 -3.91 -11.56 10.24
CA GLY A 27 -5.25 -12.12 10.16
C GLY A 27 -6.02 -11.81 8.89
N PHE A 28 -5.42 -11.06 7.95
CA PHE A 28 -6.11 -10.69 6.71
C PHE A 28 -5.75 -11.66 5.59
N GLU A 29 -6.40 -12.81 5.61
CA GLU A 29 -6.00 -13.97 4.81
C GLU A 29 -6.24 -13.83 3.31
N ASP A 30 -7.10 -12.89 2.91
CA ASP A 30 -7.40 -12.65 1.50
C ASP A 30 -6.40 -11.70 0.83
N SER A 31 -5.37 -11.27 1.55
CA SER A 31 -4.39 -10.31 1.02
C SER A 31 -3.57 -10.91 -0.11
N ARG A 32 -3.42 -10.15 -1.20
CA ARG A 32 -2.63 -10.58 -2.36
C ARG A 32 -2.26 -9.38 -3.22
N ARG A 33 -1.25 -9.58 -4.07
CA ARG A 33 -0.86 -8.56 -5.06
C ARG A 33 -1.92 -8.45 -6.13
N THR A 34 -2.27 -7.22 -6.46
CA THR A 34 -3.28 -6.93 -7.47
C THR A 34 -2.74 -7.13 -8.90
N ALA A 35 -1.52 -6.66 -9.16
CA ALA A 35 -0.93 -6.69 -10.49
C ALA A 35 -0.90 -8.08 -11.11
N GLN A 36 -0.85 -9.10 -10.26
CA GLN A 36 -0.80 -10.49 -10.70
C GLN A 36 -2.12 -10.95 -11.34
N TYR A 37 -3.24 -10.33 -10.95
CA TYR A 37 -4.58 -10.79 -11.36
C TYR A 37 -5.30 -9.81 -12.25
N CYS A 38 -5.09 -8.52 -12.06
CA CYS A 38 -5.89 -7.49 -12.72
C CYS A 38 -5.11 -6.70 -13.76
N GLY A 39 -3.83 -7.01 -13.93
CA GLY A 39 -2.97 -6.19 -14.77
C GLY A 39 -2.78 -4.81 -14.16
N ASN A 40 -2.31 -3.89 -14.97
CA ASN A 40 -2.01 -2.54 -14.50
C ASN A 40 -3.16 -1.61 -14.82
N THR A 41 -4.19 -1.61 -13.99
CA THR A 41 -5.37 -0.76 -14.19
C THR A 41 -5.18 0.65 -13.64
N GLY A 42 -4.12 0.89 -12.89
CA GLY A 42 -3.80 2.23 -12.37
C GLY A 42 -4.60 2.67 -11.16
N ASP A 43 -5.84 2.23 -11.05
CA ASP A 43 -6.74 2.64 -9.96
C ASP A 43 -6.91 1.57 -8.88
N ALA A 44 -6.31 0.42 -9.07
CA ALA A 44 -6.37 -0.65 -8.07
C ALA A 44 -5.29 -0.46 -7.01
N SER A 45 -5.57 -0.88 -5.77
CA SER A 45 -4.55 -0.99 -4.75
C SER A 45 -3.45 -1.93 -5.21
N ASP A 46 -2.22 -1.66 -4.85
CA ASP A 46 -1.10 -2.57 -5.16
C ASP A 46 -1.26 -3.92 -4.45
N VAL A 47 -1.87 -3.90 -3.27
CA VAL A 47 -2.18 -5.08 -2.48
C VAL A 47 -3.64 -4.94 -2.03
N VAL A 48 -4.44 -5.97 -2.26
CA VAL A 48 -5.83 -6.00 -1.82
C VAL A 48 -5.99 -6.95 -0.62
N GLY A 49 -7.15 -6.90 0.02
CA GLY A 49 -7.45 -7.77 1.15
C GLY A 49 -7.22 -7.14 2.52
N LEU A 50 -6.83 -5.86 2.56
CA LEU A 50 -6.80 -5.10 3.81
C LEU A 50 -8.02 -4.19 3.82
N PRO A 51 -9.08 -4.57 4.56
CA PRO A 51 -10.37 -3.87 4.46
C PRO A 51 -10.28 -2.39 4.78
N GLY A 52 -10.89 -1.57 3.94
CA GLY A 52 -10.99 -0.14 4.16
C GLY A 52 -9.75 0.67 3.79
N ILE A 53 -8.70 0.02 3.33
CA ILE A 53 -7.43 0.70 3.02
C ILE A 53 -7.07 0.47 1.56
N HIS A 54 -6.77 1.57 0.85
CA HIS A 54 -6.17 1.51 -0.48
C HIS A 54 -4.65 1.50 -0.28
N VAL A 55 -4.01 0.41 -0.62
CA VAL A 55 -2.58 0.21 -0.38
C VAL A 55 -1.76 0.59 -1.59
N GLU A 56 -0.91 1.59 -1.43
CA GLU A 56 0.10 1.97 -2.40
C GLU A 56 1.45 1.50 -1.84
N ALA A 57 2.21 0.72 -2.60
CA ALA A 57 3.47 0.15 -2.10
C ALA A 57 4.65 0.76 -2.84
N LYS A 58 5.62 1.28 -2.10
CA LYS A 58 6.81 1.92 -2.67
C LYS A 58 8.07 1.45 -1.97
N HIS A 59 8.94 0.79 -2.71
CA HIS A 59 10.25 0.38 -2.22
C HIS A 59 11.31 1.13 -3.00
N GLN A 60 11.70 2.30 -2.52
CA GLN A 60 12.62 3.22 -3.20
C GLN A 60 13.52 3.89 -2.17
N GLU A 61 14.72 4.29 -2.62
CA GLU A 61 15.67 4.98 -1.75
C GLU A 61 15.32 6.45 -1.56
N THR A 62 14.73 7.09 -2.57
CA THR A 62 14.32 8.49 -2.50
C THR A 62 12.83 8.56 -2.18
N MET A 63 12.50 9.21 -1.10
CA MET A 63 11.11 9.36 -0.66
C MET A 63 10.46 10.54 -1.38
N ARG A 64 9.29 10.31 -1.97
CA ARG A 64 8.47 11.33 -2.63
C ARG A 64 7.06 11.26 -2.04
N LEU A 65 6.97 11.44 -0.72
CA LEU A 65 5.77 11.12 0.04
C LEU A 65 4.54 11.88 -0.42
N TYR A 66 4.66 13.18 -0.69
CA TYR A 66 3.50 13.96 -1.12
C TYR A 66 3.00 13.55 -2.49
N GLU A 67 3.90 13.22 -3.42
CA GLU A 67 3.52 12.73 -4.74
C GLU A 67 2.82 11.37 -4.63
N TRP A 68 3.38 10.49 -3.81
CA TRP A 68 2.82 9.15 -3.61
C TRP A 68 1.45 9.20 -2.95
N ILE A 69 1.26 10.10 -1.99
CA ILE A 69 -0.04 10.28 -1.32
C ILE A 69 -1.06 10.80 -2.32
N GLU A 70 -0.68 11.74 -3.18
CA GLU A 70 -1.58 12.28 -4.19
C GLU A 70 -2.02 11.18 -5.16
N GLN A 71 -1.09 10.34 -5.58
CA GLN A 71 -1.39 9.18 -6.41
C GLN A 71 -2.37 8.23 -5.69
N ALA A 72 -2.08 7.91 -4.45
CA ALA A 72 -2.92 7.00 -3.67
C ALA A 72 -4.33 7.54 -3.49
N LYS A 73 -4.46 8.85 -3.22
CA LYS A 73 -5.76 9.50 -3.07
C LYS A 73 -6.56 9.43 -4.37
N ASN A 74 -5.92 9.72 -5.49
CA ASN A 74 -6.58 9.69 -6.79
C ASN A 74 -7.01 8.28 -7.16
N ASP A 75 -6.15 7.30 -6.93
CA ASP A 75 -6.45 5.90 -7.25
C ASP A 75 -7.54 5.36 -6.34
N ALA A 76 -7.51 5.69 -5.05
CA ALA A 76 -8.56 5.28 -4.11
C ALA A 76 -9.91 5.85 -4.50
N LYS A 77 -9.93 7.10 -4.92
CA LYS A 77 -11.16 7.77 -5.36
C LYS A 77 -11.71 7.13 -6.64
N ALA A 78 -10.82 6.83 -7.58
CA ALA A 78 -11.19 6.19 -8.85
C ALA A 78 -11.76 4.79 -8.62
N GLY A 79 -11.28 4.09 -7.60
CA GLY A 79 -11.77 2.77 -7.24
C GLY A 79 -13.18 2.75 -6.67
N GLY A 80 -13.66 3.88 -6.17
CA GLY A 80 -15.06 4.06 -5.78
C GLY A 80 -15.51 3.35 -4.53
N GLN A 81 -14.60 2.84 -3.70
CA GLN A 81 -14.95 2.04 -2.53
C GLN A 81 -14.80 2.79 -1.20
N ASN A 82 -14.51 4.07 -1.25
CA ASN A 82 -14.28 4.89 -0.05
C ASN A 82 -13.14 4.39 0.83
N ASP A 83 -12.17 3.68 0.24
CA ASP A 83 -11.02 3.22 0.98
C ASP A 83 -10.10 4.39 1.32
N LEU A 84 -9.50 4.32 2.49
CA LEU A 84 -8.55 5.33 2.94
C LEU A 84 -7.20 5.10 2.27
N PRO A 85 -6.61 6.12 1.64
CA PRO A 85 -5.33 5.95 0.97
C PRO A 85 -4.18 5.88 1.97
N ALA A 86 -3.29 4.91 1.78
CA ALA A 86 -2.10 4.77 2.60
C ALA A 86 -0.93 4.31 1.73
N VAL A 87 0.22 4.91 1.94
CA VAL A 87 1.44 4.51 1.26
C VAL A 87 2.30 3.72 2.24
N PHE A 88 2.53 2.46 1.89
CA PHE A 88 3.42 1.57 2.63
C PHE A 88 4.76 1.63 1.92
N HIS A 89 5.80 2.05 2.61
CA HIS A 89 7.07 2.32 1.93
C HIS A 89 8.27 1.91 2.76
N LYS A 90 9.36 1.67 2.07
CA LYS A 90 10.64 1.37 2.73
C LYS A 90 11.80 1.70 1.82
N LYS A 91 12.96 1.90 2.41
CA LYS A 91 14.25 1.90 1.74
C LYS A 91 14.87 0.50 1.89
N ASN A 92 15.96 0.25 1.19
CA ASN A 92 16.72 -0.97 1.37
C ASN A 92 17.12 -1.12 2.84
N ARG A 93 16.94 -2.31 3.37
CA ARG A 93 17.35 -2.67 4.74
C ARG A 93 16.71 -1.82 5.84
N ALA A 94 15.60 -1.18 5.53
CA ALA A 94 14.89 -0.34 6.49
C ALA A 94 13.55 -0.97 6.85
N GLU A 95 12.99 -0.53 7.95
CA GLU A 95 11.67 -0.98 8.34
C GLU A 95 10.61 -0.39 7.44
N ILE A 96 9.46 -1.04 7.37
CA ILE A 96 8.31 -0.56 6.61
C ILE A 96 7.64 0.55 7.41
N LEU A 97 7.38 1.67 6.73
CA LEU A 97 6.64 2.78 7.31
C LEU A 97 5.33 2.96 6.55
N VAL A 98 4.36 3.58 7.19
CA VAL A 98 3.07 3.88 6.58
C VAL A 98 2.84 5.39 6.65
N THR A 99 2.52 5.99 5.50
CA THR A 99 2.17 7.40 5.42
C THR A 99 0.75 7.52 4.91
N MET A 100 -0.06 8.34 5.56
CA MET A 100 -1.41 8.60 5.12
C MET A 100 -1.83 10.02 5.53
N PRO A 101 -2.88 10.59 4.89
CA PRO A 101 -3.34 11.90 5.27
C PRO A 101 -3.78 11.95 6.73
N PHE A 102 -3.53 13.06 7.38
CA PHE A 102 -3.84 13.22 8.81
C PHE A 102 -5.30 12.91 9.13
N SER A 103 -6.22 13.45 8.33
CA SER A 103 -7.66 13.24 8.58
C SER A 103 -8.05 11.77 8.45
N ASP A 104 -7.44 11.05 7.50
CA ASP A 104 -7.72 9.63 7.30
C ASP A 104 -7.16 8.80 8.45
N PHE A 105 -5.98 9.16 8.93
CA PHE A 105 -5.41 8.53 10.11
C PHE A 105 -6.34 8.72 11.31
N MET A 106 -6.86 9.94 11.50
CA MET A 106 -7.76 10.22 12.63
C MET A 106 -9.06 9.44 12.51
N THR A 107 -9.58 9.30 11.29
CA THR A 107 -10.77 8.45 11.06
C THR A 107 -10.50 7.02 11.54
N LEU A 108 -9.38 6.46 11.14
CA LEU A 108 -9.01 5.11 11.49
C LEU A 108 -8.76 4.97 12.99
N TYR A 109 -8.04 5.92 13.56
CA TYR A 109 -7.70 5.88 14.98
C TYR A 109 -8.95 5.97 15.86
N CYS A 110 -9.87 6.87 15.52
CA CYS A 110 -11.11 7.05 16.29
C CYS A 110 -11.99 5.80 16.23
N GLN A 111 -12.04 5.13 15.08
CA GLN A 111 -12.78 3.88 14.95
C GLN A 111 -12.23 2.81 15.88
N GLY A 112 -10.90 2.68 15.90
CA GLY A 112 -10.25 1.69 16.75
C GLY A 112 -10.49 1.94 18.24
N VAL A 113 -10.41 3.19 18.65
CA VAL A 113 -10.64 3.56 20.05
C VAL A 113 -12.08 3.28 20.46
N LYS A 114 -13.03 3.65 19.60
CA LYS A 114 -14.46 3.43 19.90
C LYS A 114 -14.81 1.97 20.04
N GLU A 115 -14.18 1.11 19.24
CA GLU A 115 -14.45 -0.33 19.30
C GLU A 115 -13.97 -0.97 20.59
N HIS A 116 -12.97 -0.36 21.25
CA HIS A 116 -12.41 -0.90 22.47
C HIS A 116 -12.94 -0.24 23.74
N ASP A 117 -13.76 0.78 23.60
CA ASP A 117 -14.45 1.40 24.72
C ASP A 117 -15.79 0.69 24.97
#